data_e7fde298e04cef4524d4973360da6d9d
#
_entry.id   e7fde298e04cef4524d4973360da6d9d
#
_cell.length_a   1.000
_cell.length_b   1.000
_cell.length_c   1.000
_cell.angle_alpha   90.00
_cell.angle_beta   90.00
_cell.angle_gamma   90.00
#
_symmetry.space_group_name_H-M   'P 1'
#
loop_
_entity.id
_entity.type
_entity.pdbx_description
1 polymer ?
#
loop_
_entity_poly.entity_id
_entity_poly.type
_entity_poly.pdbx_seq_one_letter_code
_entity_poly.pdbx_strand_id
1 'polypeptide(L)'
;MTGKRIGLVIGNNYPNSNKELRFAVADAIKMKEVLLDKDICEFDEVEESIDDTFVDARIKIEKILKNANHDDLVFIYFSGHGKKHLDNGLRLLFKDAREDFPLATSLNFDYINRCMRYPSLKSVIIVLDCCYSGVAGIKGDDLEETLSNYSSGSGTVILTSTGLIGSSKAKEDAELKHGIFTNYLLEGLENG
;
A
#
# COMPACT_ATOMS: atom_id res chain seq x y z
N MET A 1 -26.82 11.77 0.98
CA MET A 1 -25.60 12.17 1.70
C MET A 1 -24.43 11.80 0.80
N THR A 2 -23.53 12.70 0.52
CA THR A 2 -22.28 12.38 -0.19
C THR A 2 -21.43 11.53 0.75
N GLY A 3 -20.87 10.41 0.26
CA GLY A 3 -19.97 9.56 1.05
C GLY A 3 -18.73 10.33 1.50
N LYS A 4 -18.10 9.90 2.59
CA LYS A 4 -16.83 10.44 3.07
C LYS A 4 -15.65 9.96 2.21
N ARG A 5 -14.57 10.73 2.21
CA ARG A 5 -13.25 10.31 1.75
C ARG A 5 -12.39 9.97 2.97
N ILE A 6 -12.07 8.70 3.14
CA ILE A 6 -11.30 8.23 4.30
C ILE A 6 -10.04 7.50 3.84
N GLY A 7 -8.92 7.74 4.52
CA GLY A 7 -7.62 7.23 4.13
C GLY A 7 -6.90 6.47 5.24
N LEU A 8 -6.05 5.52 4.85
CA LEU A 8 -5.02 4.91 5.68
C LEU A 8 -3.70 4.96 4.92
N VAL A 9 -2.71 5.64 5.48
CA VAL A 9 -1.36 5.67 4.94
C VAL A 9 -0.45 4.80 5.81
N ILE A 10 0.30 3.91 5.17
CA ILE A 10 1.17 2.95 5.84
C ILE A 10 2.59 3.18 5.34
N GLY A 11 3.50 3.57 6.24
CA GLY A 11 4.92 3.70 5.97
C GLY A 11 5.72 2.78 6.88
N ASN A 12 6.53 1.90 6.29
CA ASN A 12 7.35 1.00 7.08
C ASN A 12 8.79 0.97 6.57
N ASN A 13 9.70 1.59 7.33
CA ASN A 13 11.12 1.61 7.02
C ASN A 13 11.81 0.28 7.32
N TYR A 14 11.12 -0.67 7.99
CA TYR A 14 11.70 -1.94 8.41
C TYR A 14 12.94 -1.74 9.28
N PRO A 15 12.82 -0.94 10.36
CA PRO A 15 13.95 -0.52 11.18
C PRO A 15 14.66 -1.69 11.83
N ASN A 16 15.95 -1.51 12.13
CA ASN A 16 16.83 -2.52 12.75
C ASN A 16 17.06 -3.77 11.89
N SER A 17 16.82 -3.69 10.58
CA SER A 17 17.15 -4.74 9.64
C SER A 17 18.32 -4.31 8.73
N ASN A 18 19.00 -5.28 8.12
CA ASN A 18 20.00 -5.01 7.09
C ASN A 18 19.36 -4.57 5.73
N LYS A 19 18.05 -4.45 5.71
CA LYS A 19 17.24 -4.02 4.55
C LYS A 19 16.41 -2.77 4.89
N GLU A 20 16.84 -1.99 5.87
CA GLU A 20 16.16 -0.78 6.27
C GLU A 20 16.00 0.20 5.10
N LEU A 21 14.78 0.72 4.96
CA LEU A 21 14.43 1.78 4.02
C LEU A 21 14.60 3.15 4.70
N ARG A 22 14.78 4.19 3.89
CA ARG A 22 15.02 5.55 4.41
C ARG A 22 13.79 6.43 4.36
N PHE A 23 12.93 6.23 3.37
CA PHE A 23 11.90 7.21 3.02
C PHE A 23 10.48 6.67 3.08
N ALA A 24 10.24 5.38 3.29
CA ALA A 24 8.89 4.82 3.31
C ALA A 24 7.97 5.49 4.36
N VAL A 25 8.52 5.83 5.51
CA VAL A 25 7.78 6.59 6.55
C VAL A 25 7.54 8.03 6.10
N ALA A 26 8.54 8.72 5.53
CA ALA A 26 8.40 10.08 5.03
C ALA A 26 7.36 10.17 3.90
N ASP A 27 7.36 9.18 3.01
CA ASP A 27 6.39 9.03 1.92
C ASP A 27 4.95 8.95 2.45
N ALA A 28 4.72 8.12 3.45
CA ALA A 28 3.39 7.97 4.06
C ALA A 28 2.92 9.25 4.76
N ILE A 29 3.82 9.93 5.47
CA ILE A 29 3.51 11.21 6.12
C ILE A 29 3.15 12.28 5.07
N LYS A 30 3.97 12.42 4.01
CA LYS A 30 3.69 13.39 2.95
C LYS A 30 2.40 13.07 2.19
N MET A 31 2.13 11.79 1.93
CA MET A 31 0.87 11.35 1.33
C MET A 31 -0.33 11.76 2.20
N LYS A 32 -0.25 11.58 3.52
CA LYS A 32 -1.30 12.03 4.44
C LYS A 32 -1.56 13.54 4.35
N GLU A 33 -0.50 14.35 4.30
CA GLU A 33 -0.62 15.81 4.16
C GLU A 33 -1.39 16.17 2.90
N VAL A 34 -1.00 15.62 1.75
CA VAL A 34 -1.64 15.88 0.45
C VAL A 34 -3.09 15.39 0.41
N LEU A 35 -3.39 14.24 1.01
CA LEU A 35 -4.76 13.72 1.09
C LEU A 35 -5.67 14.62 1.93
N LEU A 36 -5.17 15.18 3.04
CA LEU A 36 -5.94 16.07 3.93
C LEU A 36 -6.07 17.50 3.41
N ASP A 37 -5.20 17.89 2.46
CA ASP A 37 -5.21 19.24 1.90
C ASP A 37 -6.54 19.53 1.18
N LYS A 38 -7.17 20.67 1.56
CA LYS A 38 -8.49 21.06 1.06
C LYS A 38 -8.49 21.59 -0.37
N ASP A 39 -7.34 22.00 -0.84
CA ASP A 39 -7.15 22.49 -2.22
C ASP A 39 -6.70 21.37 -3.16
N ILE A 40 -6.38 20.16 -2.64
CA ILE A 40 -5.85 19.03 -3.41
C ILE A 40 -6.82 17.85 -3.41
N CYS A 41 -6.86 17.09 -2.31
CA CYS A 41 -7.61 15.83 -2.26
C CYS A 41 -8.84 15.85 -1.37
N GLU A 42 -8.95 16.80 -0.43
CA GLU A 42 -10.11 17.03 0.45
C GLU A 42 -10.60 15.80 1.21
N PHE A 43 -9.68 14.94 1.69
CA PHE A 43 -10.08 13.82 2.53
C PHE A 43 -10.61 14.30 3.87
N ASP A 44 -11.67 13.65 4.37
CA ASP A 44 -12.29 13.95 5.66
C ASP A 44 -11.44 13.46 6.83
N GLU A 45 -10.84 12.26 6.69
CA GLU A 45 -10.04 11.60 7.71
C GLU A 45 -8.92 10.77 7.06
N VAL A 46 -7.70 10.85 7.61
CA VAL A 46 -6.57 9.98 7.22
C VAL A 46 -5.85 9.47 8.45
N GLU A 47 -5.98 8.16 8.72
CA GLU A 47 -5.23 7.46 9.76
C GLU A 47 -3.84 7.08 9.24
N GLU A 48 -2.85 6.99 10.14
CA GLU A 48 -1.49 6.58 9.78
C GLU A 48 -1.07 5.30 10.51
N SER A 49 -0.21 4.52 9.86
CA SER A 49 0.43 3.32 10.38
C SER A 49 1.93 3.42 10.08
N ILE A 50 2.69 3.94 11.04
CA ILE A 50 4.11 4.28 10.88
C ILE A 50 4.97 3.31 11.68
N ASP A 51 5.81 2.54 10.98
CA ASP A 51 6.64 1.49 11.59
C ASP A 51 5.87 0.62 12.59
N ASP A 52 4.62 0.31 12.27
CA ASP A 52 3.78 -0.55 13.09
C ASP A 52 4.20 -2.01 12.99
N THR A 53 3.75 -2.81 13.95
CA THR A 53 3.83 -4.27 13.84
C THR A 53 2.84 -4.79 12.80
N PHE A 54 3.08 -6.01 12.32
CA PHE A 54 2.13 -6.71 11.44
C PHE A 54 0.71 -6.74 12.00
N VAL A 55 0.57 -6.99 13.31
CA VAL A 55 -0.74 -7.08 13.96
C VAL A 55 -1.43 -5.73 14.03
N ASP A 56 -0.71 -4.68 14.43
CA ASP A 56 -1.28 -3.33 14.56
C ASP A 56 -1.73 -2.77 13.20
N ALA A 57 -0.90 -2.90 12.18
CA ALA A 57 -1.22 -2.48 10.82
C ALA A 57 -2.44 -3.25 10.27
N ARG A 58 -2.50 -4.56 10.51
CA ARG A 58 -3.63 -5.40 10.10
C ARG A 58 -4.95 -4.96 10.76
N ILE A 59 -4.91 -4.60 12.05
CA ILE A 59 -6.08 -4.09 12.77
C ILE A 59 -6.55 -2.77 12.15
N LYS A 60 -5.63 -1.84 11.85
CA LYS A 60 -5.96 -0.56 11.21
C LYS A 60 -6.61 -0.75 9.83
N ILE A 61 -6.06 -1.65 9.00
CA ILE A 61 -6.62 -2.00 7.69
C ILE A 61 -8.05 -2.56 7.84
N GLU A 62 -8.25 -3.52 8.75
CA GLU A 62 -9.57 -4.09 8.97
C GLU A 62 -10.56 -3.06 9.49
N LYS A 63 -10.13 -2.20 10.41
CA LYS A 63 -10.95 -1.15 11.02
C LYS A 63 -11.45 -0.15 9.97
N ILE A 64 -10.58 0.37 9.10
CA ILE A 64 -11.00 1.35 8.08
C ILE A 64 -11.97 0.72 7.08
N LEU A 65 -11.69 -0.50 6.61
CA LEU A 65 -12.53 -1.20 5.64
C LEU A 65 -13.89 -1.61 6.23
N LYS A 66 -13.92 -2.04 7.52
CA LYS A 66 -15.13 -2.47 8.20
C LYS A 66 -16.06 -1.31 8.57
N ASN A 67 -15.49 -0.14 8.91
CA ASN A 67 -16.25 1.01 9.40
C ASN A 67 -16.70 1.95 8.28
N ALA A 68 -16.17 1.79 7.06
CA ALA A 68 -16.58 2.57 5.91
C ALA A 68 -18.01 2.21 5.48
N ASN A 69 -18.78 3.23 5.06
CA ASN A 69 -20.10 3.06 4.49
C ASN A 69 -20.00 2.74 2.99
N HIS A 70 -21.08 2.20 2.42
CA HIS A 70 -21.14 1.82 1.00
C HIS A 70 -20.69 2.94 0.03
N ASP A 71 -21.09 4.18 0.30
CA ASP A 71 -20.81 5.33 -0.57
C ASP A 71 -19.51 6.08 -0.24
N ASP A 72 -18.75 5.63 0.76
CA ASP A 72 -17.46 6.22 1.10
C ASP A 72 -16.39 5.84 0.08
N LEU A 73 -15.45 6.76 -0.17
CA LEU A 73 -14.19 6.47 -0.85
C LEU A 73 -13.15 6.06 0.18
N VAL A 74 -12.64 4.83 0.07
CA VAL A 74 -11.54 4.35 0.90
C VAL A 74 -10.24 4.40 0.11
N PHE A 75 -9.21 5.04 0.66
CA PHE A 75 -7.87 5.10 0.09
C PHE A 75 -6.88 4.41 1.04
N ILE A 76 -6.13 3.44 0.53
CA ILE A 76 -5.07 2.76 1.28
C ILE A 76 -3.76 2.94 0.53
N TYR A 77 -2.78 3.58 1.17
CA TYR A 77 -1.42 3.73 0.66
C TYR A 77 -0.46 2.89 1.49
N PHE A 78 0.45 2.20 0.83
CA PHE A 78 1.53 1.45 1.46
C PHE A 78 2.87 1.80 0.81
N SER A 79 3.83 2.25 1.60
CA SER A 79 5.25 2.33 1.24
C SER A 79 6.07 1.45 2.17
N GLY A 80 6.88 0.54 1.59
CA GLY A 80 7.64 -0.42 2.38
C GLY A 80 8.14 -1.60 1.55
N HIS A 81 8.53 -2.68 2.23
CA HIS A 81 8.93 -3.91 1.56
C HIS A 81 7.74 -4.78 1.16
N GLY A 82 7.75 -5.22 -0.10
CA GLY A 82 6.88 -6.27 -0.62
C GLY A 82 7.69 -7.51 -1.01
N LYS A 83 7.12 -8.69 -0.83
CA LYS A 83 7.74 -9.95 -1.22
C LYS A 83 6.72 -10.89 -1.84
N LYS A 84 7.09 -11.51 -2.98
CA LYS A 84 6.31 -12.64 -3.51
C LYS A 84 6.63 -13.90 -2.72
N HIS A 85 5.62 -14.67 -2.39
CA HIS A 85 5.76 -15.97 -1.76
C HIS A 85 5.44 -17.10 -2.74
N LEU A 86 5.80 -18.34 -2.39
CA LEU A 86 5.57 -19.54 -3.21
C LEU A 86 4.10 -19.80 -3.56
N ASP A 87 3.18 -19.28 -2.77
CA ASP A 87 1.72 -19.31 -3.02
C ASP A 87 1.25 -18.25 -4.04
N ASN A 88 2.17 -17.62 -4.76
CA ASN A 88 1.97 -16.49 -5.68
C ASN A 88 1.34 -15.24 -5.03
N GLY A 89 1.19 -15.21 -3.71
CA GLY A 89 0.65 -14.07 -2.98
C GLY A 89 1.67 -12.95 -2.77
N LEU A 90 1.21 -11.70 -2.92
CA LEU A 90 1.95 -10.52 -2.46
C LEU A 90 1.88 -10.45 -0.93
N ARG A 91 3.03 -10.29 -0.30
CA ARG A 91 3.17 -10.10 1.13
C ARG A 91 3.80 -8.77 1.44
N LEU A 92 3.12 -7.99 2.25
CA LEU A 92 3.62 -6.71 2.77
C LEU A 92 4.35 -6.98 4.10
N LEU A 93 5.57 -6.47 4.20
CA LEU A 93 6.44 -6.67 5.37
C LEU A 93 6.33 -5.48 6.31
N PHE A 94 6.31 -5.76 7.61
CA PHE A 94 6.26 -4.79 8.69
C PHE A 94 7.52 -4.91 9.56
N LYS A 95 7.72 -4.01 10.52
CA LYS A 95 8.95 -3.94 11.33
C LYS A 95 9.29 -5.25 12.07
N ASP A 96 8.30 -6.07 12.36
CA ASP A 96 8.43 -7.35 13.06
C ASP A 96 8.41 -8.58 12.13
N ALA A 97 8.49 -8.36 10.80
CA ALA A 97 8.51 -9.45 9.83
C ALA A 97 9.79 -10.28 9.96
N ARG A 98 9.63 -11.60 9.96
CA ARG A 98 10.71 -12.57 10.09
C ARG A 98 10.87 -13.36 8.80
N GLU A 99 12.09 -13.37 8.25
CA GLU A 99 12.39 -14.06 6.99
C GLU A 99 12.26 -15.58 7.08
N ASP A 100 12.50 -16.14 8.27
CA ASP A 100 12.35 -17.58 8.58
C ASP A 100 10.88 -18.01 8.76
N PHE A 101 9.97 -17.08 9.06
CA PHE A 101 8.54 -17.30 9.25
C PHE A 101 7.65 -16.34 8.46
N PRO A 102 7.83 -16.22 7.14
CA PRO A 102 7.16 -15.17 6.36
C PRO A 102 5.64 -15.28 6.36
N LEU A 103 5.10 -16.48 6.42
CA LEU A 103 3.64 -16.69 6.45
C LEU A 103 2.98 -16.16 7.73
N ALA A 104 3.69 -16.28 8.87
CA ALA A 104 3.17 -15.91 10.17
C ALA A 104 3.38 -14.41 10.50
N THR A 105 4.32 -13.75 9.83
CA THR A 105 4.81 -12.42 10.22
C THR A 105 4.73 -11.38 9.10
N SER A 106 3.95 -11.64 8.04
CA SER A 106 3.70 -10.70 6.96
C SER A 106 2.25 -10.70 6.53
N LEU A 107 1.77 -9.57 6.03
CA LEU A 107 0.40 -9.42 5.55
C LEU A 107 0.28 -9.95 4.13
N ASN A 108 -0.53 -10.99 3.94
CA ASN A 108 -0.94 -11.40 2.60
C ASN A 108 -1.94 -10.37 2.05
N PHE A 109 -1.71 -9.86 0.85
CA PHE A 109 -2.58 -8.90 0.20
C PHE A 109 -4.02 -9.43 0.01
N ASP A 110 -4.20 -10.74 -0.16
CA ASP A 110 -5.52 -11.38 -0.19
C ASP A 110 -6.36 -11.12 1.07
N TYR A 111 -5.72 -10.85 2.21
CA TYR A 111 -6.44 -10.45 3.42
C TYR A 111 -7.17 -9.11 3.23
N ILE A 112 -6.52 -8.12 2.62
CA ILE A 112 -7.14 -6.82 2.31
C ILE A 112 -8.34 -7.04 1.40
N ASN A 113 -8.18 -7.84 0.35
CA ASN A 113 -9.25 -8.19 -0.57
C ASN A 113 -10.45 -8.85 0.13
N ARG A 114 -10.19 -9.74 1.08
CA ARG A 114 -11.28 -10.35 1.89
C ARG A 114 -12.00 -9.32 2.76
N CYS A 115 -11.26 -8.39 3.37
CA CYS A 115 -11.85 -7.32 4.17
C CYS A 115 -12.73 -6.38 3.34
N MET A 116 -12.40 -6.12 2.06
CA MET A 116 -13.18 -5.29 1.16
C MET A 116 -14.53 -5.88 0.78
N ARG A 117 -14.73 -7.18 0.96
CA ARG A 117 -16.03 -7.84 0.66
C ARG A 117 -17.15 -7.51 1.64
N TYR A 118 -16.78 -6.95 2.81
CA TYR A 118 -17.73 -6.62 3.89
C TYR A 118 -17.30 -5.32 4.59
N PRO A 119 -18.00 -4.21 4.47
CA PRO A 119 -19.18 -3.93 3.66
C PRO A 119 -18.86 -3.89 2.16
N SER A 120 -19.89 -3.95 1.33
CA SER A 120 -19.75 -3.84 -0.13
C SER A 120 -19.39 -2.40 -0.51
N LEU A 121 -18.11 -2.07 -0.46
CA LEU A 121 -17.60 -0.73 -0.75
C LEU A 121 -17.70 -0.44 -2.25
N LYS A 122 -18.17 0.77 -2.58
CA LYS A 122 -18.36 1.22 -3.96
C LYS A 122 -17.06 1.75 -4.59
N SER A 123 -16.17 2.30 -3.77
CA SER A 123 -14.94 2.93 -4.25
C SER A 123 -13.78 2.68 -3.30
N VAL A 124 -12.79 1.94 -3.76
CA VAL A 124 -11.54 1.66 -3.04
C VAL A 124 -10.35 1.93 -3.94
N ILE A 125 -9.41 2.72 -3.49
CA ILE A 125 -8.13 2.96 -4.17
C ILE A 125 -7.02 2.41 -3.27
N ILE A 126 -6.20 1.53 -3.82
CA ILE A 126 -5.03 0.97 -3.13
C ILE A 126 -3.78 1.36 -3.92
N VAL A 127 -2.83 1.96 -3.25
CA VAL A 127 -1.54 2.36 -3.81
C VAL A 127 -0.43 1.60 -3.11
N LEU A 128 0.38 0.86 -3.85
CA LEU A 128 1.46 0.04 -3.33
C LEU A 128 2.81 0.54 -3.88
N ASP A 129 3.53 1.31 -3.08
CA ASP A 129 4.93 1.67 -3.34
C ASP A 129 5.85 0.66 -2.65
N CYS A 130 5.97 -0.51 -3.25
CA CYS A 130 6.84 -1.55 -2.74
C CYS A 130 7.50 -2.33 -3.87
N CYS A 131 8.75 -2.74 -3.65
CA CYS A 131 9.40 -3.70 -4.52
C CYS A 131 8.69 -5.03 -4.45
N TYR A 132 8.42 -5.60 -5.59
CA TYR A 132 8.00 -6.98 -5.68
C TYR A 132 9.22 -7.89 -5.88
N SER A 133 10.05 -7.99 -4.84
CA SER A 133 11.20 -8.90 -4.88
C SER A 133 10.70 -10.33 -4.75
N GLY A 134 10.61 -11.01 -5.88
CA GLY A 134 10.17 -12.42 -5.95
C GLY A 134 11.33 -13.40 -5.97
N VAL A 135 11.00 -14.67 -5.85
CA VAL A 135 11.91 -15.80 -6.10
C VAL A 135 12.48 -15.68 -7.51
N ALA A 136 13.79 -15.81 -7.66
CA ALA A 136 14.47 -15.72 -8.96
C ALA A 136 13.82 -16.65 -9.99
N GLY A 137 13.33 -16.08 -11.11
CA GLY A 137 12.73 -16.84 -12.21
C GLY A 137 11.25 -16.58 -12.50
N ILE A 138 10.56 -15.73 -11.73
CA ILE A 138 9.16 -15.39 -11.99
C ILE A 138 9.09 -14.03 -12.70
N LYS A 139 8.43 -13.98 -13.85
CA LYS A 139 8.28 -12.76 -14.68
C LYS A 139 7.26 -11.78 -14.09
N GLY A 140 7.39 -10.48 -14.42
CA GLY A 140 6.49 -9.41 -13.96
C GLY A 140 5.01 -9.61 -14.31
N ASP A 141 4.73 -10.37 -15.36
CA ASP A 141 3.38 -10.69 -15.85
C ASP A 141 2.48 -11.36 -14.78
N ASP A 142 3.08 -12.12 -13.87
CA ASP A 142 2.35 -12.82 -12.79
C ASP A 142 1.78 -11.87 -11.71
N LEU A 143 2.33 -10.65 -11.55
CA LEU A 143 1.80 -9.68 -10.59
C LEU A 143 0.54 -9.01 -11.13
N GLU A 144 0.56 -8.61 -12.40
CA GLU A 144 -0.62 -8.03 -13.05
C GLU A 144 -1.78 -9.02 -13.06
N GLU A 145 -1.52 -10.29 -13.35
CA GLU A 145 -2.54 -11.34 -13.28
C GLU A 145 -3.05 -11.52 -11.84
N THR A 146 -2.15 -11.52 -10.85
CA THR A 146 -2.53 -11.63 -9.44
C THR A 146 -3.37 -10.44 -8.99
N LEU A 147 -2.97 -9.20 -9.33
CA LEU A 147 -3.68 -7.99 -8.92
C LEU A 147 -4.95 -7.73 -9.73
N SER A 148 -5.00 -8.13 -11.00
CA SER A 148 -6.20 -8.03 -11.83
C SER A 148 -7.35 -8.88 -11.28
N ASN A 149 -7.04 -10.01 -10.67
CA ASN A 149 -8.03 -10.84 -9.98
C ASN A 149 -8.65 -10.14 -8.76
N TYR A 150 -7.95 -9.17 -8.17
CA TYR A 150 -8.46 -8.38 -7.04
C TYR A 150 -9.22 -7.12 -7.48
N SER A 151 -8.93 -6.58 -8.66
CA SER A 151 -9.62 -5.41 -9.22
C SER A 151 -10.88 -5.76 -10.02
N SER A 152 -11.18 -7.03 -10.21
CA SER A 152 -12.34 -7.51 -10.99
C SER A 152 -13.71 -7.30 -10.30
N GLY A 153 -13.75 -6.68 -9.12
CA GLY A 153 -14.97 -6.19 -8.47
C GLY A 153 -15.22 -4.71 -8.79
N SER A 154 -16.46 -4.30 -8.86
CA SER A 154 -16.87 -2.93 -9.16
C SER A 154 -16.20 -1.92 -8.20
N GLY A 155 -15.45 -0.96 -8.75
CA GLY A 155 -14.98 0.23 -8.02
C GLY A 155 -13.67 0.10 -7.24
N THR A 156 -12.88 -0.96 -7.44
CA THR A 156 -11.53 -1.07 -6.85
C THR A 156 -10.46 -0.73 -7.89
N VAL A 157 -9.55 0.19 -7.53
CA VAL A 157 -8.37 0.55 -8.32
C VAL A 157 -7.12 0.20 -7.52
N ILE A 158 -6.16 -0.49 -8.14
CA ILE A 158 -4.87 -0.82 -7.54
C ILE A 158 -3.76 -0.21 -8.40
N LEU A 159 -2.95 0.66 -7.80
CA LEU A 159 -1.77 1.25 -8.42
C LEU A 159 -0.52 0.69 -7.76
N THR A 160 0.49 0.33 -8.55
CA THR A 160 1.74 -0.22 -8.05
C THR A 160 2.96 0.47 -8.66
N SER A 161 4.03 0.59 -7.89
CA SER A 161 5.31 1.14 -8.36
C SER A 161 6.10 0.20 -9.27
N THR A 162 5.71 -1.07 -9.39
CA THR A 162 6.37 -2.03 -10.25
C THR A 162 5.77 -2.00 -11.64
N GLY A 163 6.46 -1.34 -12.57
CA GLY A 163 6.11 -1.38 -14.00
C GLY A 163 6.54 -2.67 -14.69
N LEU A 164 6.04 -2.85 -15.92
CA LEU A 164 6.14 -4.00 -16.84
C LEU A 164 7.54 -4.49 -17.22
N ILE A 165 8.63 -3.91 -16.72
CA ILE A 165 9.98 -4.30 -17.13
C ILE A 165 10.75 -4.78 -15.91
N GLY A 166 10.95 -6.09 -15.86
CA GLY A 166 11.63 -6.82 -14.79
C GLY A 166 12.95 -6.20 -14.35
N SER A 167 13.12 -6.07 -13.06
CA SER A 167 14.28 -5.62 -12.26
C SER A 167 14.18 -4.25 -11.58
N SER A 168 13.07 -3.59 -11.49
CA SER A 168 12.99 -2.39 -10.67
C SER A 168 12.78 -2.76 -9.20
N LYS A 169 13.84 -2.70 -8.42
CA LYS A 169 13.71 -2.44 -6.98
C LYS A 169 12.98 -1.11 -6.87
N ALA A 170 11.98 -0.97 -5.99
CA ALA A 170 11.48 0.34 -5.60
C ALA A 170 12.72 1.15 -5.22
N LYS A 171 12.99 2.19 -5.99
CA LYS A 171 14.21 2.97 -5.80
C LYS A 171 13.84 4.14 -4.94
N GLU A 172 14.46 4.20 -3.79
CA GLU A 172 14.55 5.43 -3.04
C GLU A 172 15.58 6.35 -3.72
N ASP A 173 15.26 7.62 -3.84
CA ASP A 173 16.17 8.63 -4.34
C ASP A 173 16.56 9.58 -3.19
N ALA A 174 17.87 9.68 -2.94
CA ALA A 174 18.39 10.48 -1.85
C ALA A 174 18.26 12.00 -2.10
N GLU A 175 18.19 12.43 -3.35
CA GLU A 175 18.00 13.85 -3.71
C GLU A 175 16.52 14.23 -3.56
N LEU A 176 15.62 13.36 -4.00
CA LEU A 176 14.17 13.55 -3.85
C LEU A 176 13.69 13.35 -2.40
N LYS A 177 14.43 12.59 -1.59
CA LYS A 177 14.05 12.17 -0.21
C LYS A 177 12.73 11.40 -0.15
N HIS A 178 12.39 10.73 -1.23
CA HIS A 178 11.17 9.95 -1.44
C HIS A 178 11.46 8.68 -2.26
N GLY A 179 10.55 7.73 -2.23
CA GLY A 179 10.43 6.72 -3.26
C GLY A 179 10.12 7.39 -4.60
N ILE A 180 10.77 6.97 -5.69
CA ILE A 180 10.60 7.59 -7.01
C ILE A 180 9.13 7.58 -7.44
N PHE A 181 8.44 6.46 -7.25
CA PHE A 181 7.02 6.34 -7.60
C PHE A 181 6.16 7.32 -6.79
N THR A 182 6.38 7.36 -5.46
CA THR A 182 5.65 8.26 -4.57
C THR A 182 5.89 9.72 -4.92
N ASN A 183 7.13 10.10 -5.26
CA ASN A 183 7.43 11.47 -5.66
C ASN A 183 6.58 11.90 -6.88
N TYR A 184 6.56 11.11 -7.94
CA TYR A 184 5.76 11.43 -9.13
C TYR A 184 4.25 11.38 -8.87
N LEU A 185 3.80 10.49 -7.98
CA LEU A 185 2.39 10.45 -7.59
C LEU A 185 1.99 11.73 -6.85
N LEU A 186 2.82 12.18 -5.90
CA LEU A 186 2.59 13.43 -5.16
C LEU A 186 2.61 14.64 -6.09
N GLU A 187 3.60 14.74 -7.00
CA GLU A 187 3.64 15.78 -8.01
C GLU A 187 2.37 15.81 -8.88
N GLY A 188 1.88 14.64 -9.29
CA GLY A 188 0.63 14.52 -10.05
C GLY A 188 -0.59 14.98 -9.27
N LEU A 189 -0.66 14.69 -7.97
CA LEU A 189 -1.76 15.13 -7.11
C LEU A 189 -1.71 16.62 -6.82
N GLU A 190 -0.52 17.20 -6.61
CA GLU A 190 -0.32 18.61 -6.27
C GLU A 190 -0.47 19.57 -7.48
N ASN A 191 -0.23 19.09 -8.69
CA ASN A 191 -0.25 19.93 -9.90
C ASN A 191 -1.48 19.70 -10.81
N GLY A 192 -2.36 18.78 -10.50
CA GLY A 192 -3.63 18.51 -11.19
C GLY A 192 -3.44 17.63 -12.40
#